data_db90789bd42eb35a872993e98734622c
#
_entry.id   db90789bd42eb35a872993e98734622c
#
_cell.length_a   1.000
_cell.length_b   1.000
_cell.length_c   1.000
_cell.angle_alpha   90.00
_cell.angle_beta   90.00
_cell.angle_gamma   90.00
#
_symmetry.space_group_name_H-M   'P 1'
#
loop_
_entity.id
_entity.type
_entity.pdbx_description
1 polymer ?
#
loop_
_entity_poly.entity_id
_entity_poly.type
_entity_poly.pdbx_seq_one_letter_code
_entity_poly.pdbx_strand_id
1 'polypeptide(L)'
;LVNNAVTSQSAPFDEQSDEDWRYHIDVKLMAYIRSAREVLPHMRARGGGRIINIGGMTARITAPLRVTNGIVNAGVANFTKQFANHVAGDNITVNCIHPGTTATDRMLQGFARQAQDANVSIEEIAARQTANIPLGRLITPEDNAAAALFFCSPLASMVTGQSIAVDGGSAAAVNY
;
A
#
# COMPACT_ATOMS: atom_id res chain seq x y z
N LEU A 1 12.31 9.21 -1.35
CA LEU A 1 11.42 8.67 -2.38
C LEU A 1 10.18 8.08 -1.73
N VAL A 2 9.00 8.47 -2.20
CA VAL A 2 7.74 7.80 -1.83
C VAL A 2 7.15 7.19 -3.10
N ASN A 3 7.08 5.88 -3.15
CA ASN A 3 6.46 5.12 -4.21
C ASN A 3 4.98 4.93 -3.90
N ASN A 4 4.09 5.65 -4.60
CA ASN A 4 2.65 5.66 -4.36
C ASN A 4 1.81 5.41 -5.64
N ALA A 5 2.39 4.80 -6.67
CA ALA A 5 1.62 4.40 -7.83
C ALA A 5 0.63 3.29 -7.46
N VAL A 6 -0.57 3.36 -7.99
CA VAL A 6 -1.63 2.40 -7.71
C VAL A 6 -2.31 1.95 -8.99
N THR A 7 -2.54 0.66 -9.08
CA THR A 7 -3.51 0.05 -9.95
C THR A 7 -4.35 -0.91 -9.11
N SER A 8 -5.63 -0.97 -9.37
CA SER A 8 -6.54 -1.84 -8.63
C SER A 8 -7.69 -2.22 -9.55
N GLN A 9 -7.75 -3.48 -9.87
CA GLN A 9 -8.84 -4.10 -10.60
C GLN A 9 -9.43 -5.20 -9.73
N SER A 10 -10.74 -5.32 -9.75
CA SER A 10 -11.45 -6.45 -9.14
C SER A 10 -12.07 -7.23 -10.27
N ALA A 11 -11.64 -8.47 -10.45
CA ALA A 11 -12.17 -9.39 -11.45
C ALA A 11 -12.04 -10.83 -10.97
N PRO A 12 -12.89 -11.77 -11.40
CA PRO A 12 -12.68 -13.19 -11.23
C PRO A 12 -11.33 -13.62 -11.77
N PHE A 13 -10.71 -14.61 -11.13
CA PHE A 13 -9.36 -15.05 -11.51
C PHE A 13 -9.28 -15.56 -12.95
N ASP A 14 -10.29 -16.30 -13.36
CA ASP A 14 -10.43 -16.91 -14.69
C ASP A 14 -10.75 -15.91 -15.82
N GLU A 15 -11.10 -14.68 -15.46
CA GLU A 15 -11.32 -13.58 -16.41
C GLU A 15 -10.07 -12.69 -16.58
N GLN A 16 -9.03 -12.89 -15.77
CA GLN A 16 -7.80 -12.09 -15.82
C GLN A 16 -6.81 -12.63 -16.86
N SER A 17 -6.54 -11.83 -17.87
CA SER A 17 -5.56 -12.18 -18.91
C SER A 17 -4.11 -12.00 -18.42
N ASP A 18 -3.18 -12.64 -19.14
CA ASP A 18 -1.73 -12.40 -18.94
C ASP A 18 -1.35 -10.93 -19.11
N GLU A 19 -2.08 -10.18 -19.94
CA GLU A 19 -1.85 -8.76 -20.16
C GLU A 19 -2.26 -7.94 -18.93
N ASP A 20 -3.39 -8.26 -18.30
CA ASP A 20 -3.79 -7.66 -17.03
C ASP A 20 -2.74 -7.90 -15.94
N TRP A 21 -2.22 -9.12 -15.85
CA TRP A 21 -1.16 -9.47 -14.91
C TRP A 21 0.11 -8.67 -15.16
N ARG A 22 0.58 -8.58 -16.41
CA ARG A 22 1.77 -7.79 -16.79
C ARG A 22 1.56 -6.32 -16.44
N TYR A 23 0.39 -5.77 -16.78
CA TYR A 23 0.04 -4.38 -16.47
C TYR A 23 0.12 -4.09 -14.96
N HIS A 24 -0.49 -4.92 -14.13
CA HIS A 24 -0.48 -4.73 -12.68
C HIS A 24 0.93 -4.83 -12.08
N ILE A 25 1.73 -5.78 -12.55
CA ILE A 25 3.12 -5.94 -12.14
C ILE A 25 3.94 -4.71 -12.58
N ASP A 26 3.79 -4.26 -13.80
CA ASP A 26 4.57 -3.15 -14.35
C ASP A 26 4.24 -1.81 -13.68
N VAL A 27 2.95 -1.50 -13.52
CA VAL A 27 2.50 -0.19 -13.00
C VAL A 27 2.86 -0.01 -11.53
N LYS A 28 2.96 -1.08 -10.75
CA LYS A 28 3.26 -0.96 -9.33
C LYS A 28 4.61 -1.58 -8.94
N LEU A 29 4.75 -2.89 -9.02
CA LEU A 29 5.96 -3.55 -8.53
C LEU A 29 7.20 -3.12 -9.30
N MET A 30 7.15 -3.20 -10.64
CA MET A 30 8.29 -2.82 -11.47
C MET A 30 8.54 -1.32 -11.45
N ALA A 31 7.49 -0.48 -11.35
CA ALA A 31 7.67 0.96 -11.19
C ALA A 31 8.45 1.29 -9.91
N TYR A 32 8.14 0.65 -8.78
CA TYR A 32 8.84 0.85 -7.51
C TYR A 32 10.30 0.38 -7.57
N ILE A 33 10.54 -0.78 -8.22
CA ILE A 33 11.90 -1.29 -8.44
C ILE A 33 12.71 -0.32 -9.32
N ARG A 34 12.12 0.16 -10.42
CA ARG A 34 12.76 1.11 -11.34
C ARG A 34 13.08 2.43 -10.65
N SER A 35 12.10 3.03 -9.94
CA SER A 35 12.29 4.28 -9.20
C SER A 35 13.37 4.16 -8.12
N ALA A 36 13.40 3.04 -7.40
CA ALA A 36 14.42 2.77 -6.39
C ALA A 36 15.81 2.67 -7.02
N ARG A 37 15.93 2.00 -8.17
CA ARG A 37 17.18 1.88 -8.93
C ARG A 37 17.69 3.25 -9.37
N GLU A 38 16.82 4.09 -9.91
CA GLU A 38 17.18 5.41 -10.43
C GLU A 38 17.60 6.37 -9.30
N VAL A 39 16.95 6.32 -8.14
CA VAL A 39 17.26 7.25 -7.04
C VAL A 39 18.50 6.82 -6.24
N LEU A 40 18.88 5.54 -6.28
CA LEU A 40 19.94 4.97 -5.46
C LEU A 40 21.30 5.69 -5.59
N PRO A 41 21.85 5.96 -6.79
CA PRO A 41 23.12 6.69 -6.90
C PRO A 41 23.05 8.09 -6.30
N HIS A 42 21.91 8.77 -6.39
CA HIS A 42 21.72 10.10 -5.82
C HIS A 42 21.67 10.04 -4.27
N MET A 43 21.03 9.04 -3.70
CA MET A 43 21.01 8.84 -2.25
C MET A 43 22.40 8.49 -1.71
N ARG A 44 23.15 7.62 -2.41
CA ARG A 44 24.55 7.32 -2.07
C ARG A 44 25.44 8.55 -2.09
N ALA A 45 25.33 9.37 -3.13
CA ALA A 45 26.11 10.60 -3.25
C ALA A 45 25.80 11.62 -2.13
N ARG A 46 24.60 11.58 -1.54
CA ARG A 46 24.19 12.41 -0.40
C ARG A 46 24.49 11.80 0.97
N GLY A 47 25.03 10.59 1.03
CA GLY A 47 25.34 9.88 2.26
C GLY A 47 24.13 9.26 2.96
N GLY A 48 23.03 9.04 2.26
CA GLY A 48 21.86 8.35 2.81
C GLY A 48 20.54 8.78 2.19
N GLY A 49 19.48 8.09 2.58
CA GLY A 49 18.15 8.33 2.04
C GLY A 49 17.03 7.60 2.77
N ARG A 50 15.80 7.89 2.36
CA ARG A 50 14.57 7.23 2.87
C ARG A 50 13.70 6.84 1.68
N ILE A 51 13.29 5.58 1.65
CA ILE A 51 12.38 5.04 0.62
C ILE A 51 11.16 4.46 1.32
N ILE A 52 9.99 4.94 0.94
CA ILE A 52 8.71 4.47 1.46
C ILE A 52 7.90 3.90 0.30
N ASN A 53 7.52 2.64 0.42
CA ASN A 53 6.68 1.96 -0.57
C ASN A 53 5.25 1.87 -0.04
N ILE A 54 4.28 2.36 -0.80
CA ILE A 54 2.87 2.23 -0.44
C ILE A 54 2.34 0.91 -1.05
N GLY A 55 2.17 -0.08 -0.20
CA GLY A 55 1.63 -1.40 -0.55
C GLY A 55 0.10 -1.41 -0.59
N GLY A 56 -0.49 -2.32 0.14
CA GLY A 56 -1.94 -2.46 0.33
C GLY A 56 -2.25 -3.67 1.20
N MET A 57 -3.38 -3.65 1.89
CA MET A 57 -3.76 -4.70 2.85
C MET A 57 -3.92 -6.08 2.20
N THR A 58 -4.19 -6.16 0.89
CA THR A 58 -4.25 -7.44 0.17
C THR A 58 -2.91 -8.21 0.14
N ALA A 59 -1.80 -7.59 0.55
CA ALA A 59 -0.55 -8.32 0.83
C ALA A 59 -0.66 -9.25 2.05
N ARG A 60 -1.63 -9.02 2.93
CA ARG A 60 -1.75 -9.66 4.26
C ARG A 60 -3.10 -10.36 4.47
N ILE A 61 -4.15 -9.86 3.81
CA ILE A 61 -5.50 -10.42 3.87
C ILE A 61 -5.93 -10.88 2.49
N THR A 62 -6.73 -11.93 2.45
CA THR A 62 -7.26 -12.45 1.19
C THR A 62 -8.41 -11.58 0.66
N ALA A 63 -8.45 -11.41 -0.65
CA ALA A 63 -9.55 -10.75 -1.37
C ALA A 63 -9.78 -11.52 -2.69
N PRO A 64 -10.80 -12.39 -2.77
CA PRO A 64 -10.97 -13.33 -3.89
C PRO A 64 -10.97 -12.68 -5.28
N LEU A 65 -11.55 -11.49 -5.40
CA LEU A 65 -11.58 -10.74 -6.66
C LEU A 65 -10.34 -9.85 -6.90
N ARG A 66 -9.31 -9.96 -6.06
CA ARG A 66 -8.11 -9.09 -6.11
C ARG A 66 -6.81 -9.89 -6.05
N VAL A 67 -6.75 -11.02 -6.73
CA VAL A 67 -5.60 -11.93 -6.69
C VAL A 67 -4.34 -11.23 -7.19
N THR A 68 -4.40 -10.52 -8.32
CA THR A 68 -3.29 -9.72 -8.85
C THR A 68 -2.80 -8.66 -7.87
N ASN A 69 -3.73 -7.92 -7.23
CA ASN A 69 -3.38 -6.93 -6.21
C ASN A 69 -2.68 -7.56 -5.00
N GLY A 70 -3.14 -8.74 -4.56
CA GLY A 70 -2.55 -9.49 -3.46
C GLY A 70 -1.09 -9.82 -3.73
N ILE A 71 -0.83 -10.43 -4.88
CA ILE A 71 0.51 -10.86 -5.31
C ILE A 71 1.43 -9.65 -5.51
N VAL A 72 0.96 -8.61 -6.18
CA VAL A 72 1.75 -7.39 -6.40
C VAL A 72 2.09 -6.68 -5.09
N ASN A 73 1.13 -6.54 -4.17
CA ASN A 73 1.37 -5.93 -2.87
C ASN A 73 2.29 -6.78 -1.98
N ALA A 74 2.18 -8.10 -2.02
CA ALA A 74 3.11 -9.02 -1.36
C ALA A 74 4.51 -8.90 -1.96
N GLY A 75 4.62 -8.77 -3.29
CA GLY A 75 5.87 -8.48 -4.00
C GLY A 75 6.52 -7.18 -3.55
N VAL A 76 5.73 -6.10 -3.37
CA VAL A 76 6.21 -4.82 -2.84
C VAL A 76 6.73 -4.97 -1.41
N ALA A 77 6.03 -5.70 -0.54
CA ALA A 77 6.49 -5.95 0.83
C ALA A 77 7.79 -6.75 0.87
N ASN A 78 7.89 -7.81 0.05
CA ASN A 78 9.11 -8.60 -0.07
C ASN A 78 10.26 -7.78 -0.65
N PHE A 79 10.04 -7.04 -1.74
CA PHE A 79 11.02 -6.13 -2.31
C PHE A 79 11.52 -5.12 -1.27
N THR A 80 10.63 -4.54 -0.46
CA THR A 80 10.99 -3.63 0.63
C THR A 80 12.01 -4.27 1.57
N LYS A 81 11.76 -5.50 2.01
CA LYS A 81 12.66 -6.20 2.95
C LYS A 81 14.00 -6.54 2.34
N GLN A 82 14.01 -7.10 1.13
CA GLN A 82 15.23 -7.48 0.43
C GLN A 82 16.08 -6.25 0.11
N PHE A 83 15.45 -5.20 -0.40
CA PHE A 83 16.16 -3.99 -0.79
C PHE A 83 16.68 -3.20 0.41
N ALA A 84 15.94 -3.19 1.54
CA ALA A 84 16.42 -2.61 2.80
C ALA A 84 17.76 -3.22 3.24
N ASN A 85 17.88 -4.54 3.20
CA ASN A 85 19.13 -5.22 3.53
C ASN A 85 20.27 -4.87 2.57
N HIS A 86 19.95 -4.73 1.27
CA HIS A 86 20.93 -4.41 0.24
C HIS A 86 21.54 -3.01 0.42
N VAL A 87 20.75 -2.02 0.87
CA VAL A 87 21.17 -0.61 0.94
C VAL A 87 21.44 -0.11 2.36
N ALA A 88 21.35 -0.96 3.37
CA ALA A 88 21.54 -0.56 4.77
C ALA A 88 22.92 0.08 5.02
N GLY A 89 23.98 -0.46 4.40
CA GLY A 89 25.34 0.05 4.50
C GLY A 89 25.52 1.46 3.90
N ASP A 90 24.59 1.90 3.06
CA ASP A 90 24.57 3.23 2.44
C ASP A 90 23.79 4.27 3.28
N ASN A 91 23.42 3.96 4.53
CA ASN A 91 22.55 4.79 5.37
C ASN A 91 21.17 5.11 4.71
N ILE A 92 20.65 4.14 3.95
CA ILE A 92 19.34 4.23 3.31
C ILE A 92 18.37 3.27 3.99
N THR A 93 17.24 3.79 4.46
CA THR A 93 16.16 2.95 4.98
C THR A 93 15.05 2.77 3.95
N VAL A 94 14.48 1.56 3.92
CA VAL A 94 13.37 1.22 3.02
C VAL A 94 12.26 0.58 3.84
N ASN A 95 11.07 1.19 3.84
CA ASN A 95 9.93 0.69 4.60
C ASN A 95 8.66 0.68 3.73
N CYS A 96 7.67 -0.10 4.14
CA CYS A 96 6.40 -0.23 3.45
C CYS A 96 5.22 0.16 4.37
N ILE A 97 4.23 0.83 3.80
CA ILE A 97 2.95 1.12 4.44
C ILE A 97 1.87 0.36 3.68
N HIS A 98 1.00 -0.33 4.40
CA HIS A 98 -0.20 -0.96 3.86
C HIS A 98 -1.44 -0.18 4.32
N PRO A 99 -1.97 0.74 3.48
CA PRO A 99 -3.20 1.46 3.79
C PRO A 99 -4.40 0.50 3.88
N GLY A 100 -5.25 0.73 4.85
CA GLY A 100 -6.60 0.18 4.89
C GLY A 100 -7.56 0.95 3.98
N THR A 101 -8.85 0.88 4.30
CA THR A 101 -9.90 1.59 3.54
C THR A 101 -9.75 3.09 3.73
N THR A 102 -9.10 3.74 2.77
CA THR A 102 -8.74 5.16 2.85
C THR A 102 -9.76 6.02 2.10
N ALA A 103 -10.26 7.05 2.77
CA ALA A 103 -11.27 8.00 2.27
C ALA A 103 -10.67 8.92 1.18
N THR A 104 -10.56 8.40 -0.02
CA THR A 104 -10.16 9.14 -1.22
C THR A 104 -11.37 9.40 -2.12
N ASP A 105 -11.30 10.41 -2.99
CA ASP A 105 -12.36 10.71 -3.95
C ASP A 105 -12.76 9.47 -4.77
N ARG A 106 -11.79 8.68 -5.19
CA ARG A 106 -12.04 7.41 -5.91
C ARG A 106 -12.86 6.44 -5.08
N MET A 107 -12.58 6.32 -3.79
CA MET A 107 -13.32 5.42 -2.91
C MET A 107 -14.73 5.95 -2.64
N LEU A 108 -14.89 7.24 -2.41
CA LEU A 108 -16.20 7.87 -2.21
C LEU A 108 -17.07 7.72 -3.46
N GLN A 109 -16.51 7.85 -4.67
CA GLN A 109 -17.20 7.52 -5.92
C GLN A 109 -17.60 6.04 -6.00
N GLY A 110 -16.75 5.14 -5.48
CA GLY A 110 -17.07 3.71 -5.36
C GLY A 110 -18.26 3.46 -4.42
N PHE A 111 -18.34 4.17 -3.31
CA PHE A 111 -19.48 4.11 -2.39
C PHE A 111 -20.76 4.61 -3.04
N ALA A 112 -20.70 5.70 -3.81
CA ALA A 112 -21.87 6.21 -4.52
C ALA A 112 -22.45 5.18 -5.52
N ARG A 113 -21.58 4.47 -6.25
CA ARG A 113 -22.01 3.38 -7.15
C ARG A 113 -22.63 2.22 -6.37
N GLN A 114 -21.97 1.75 -5.32
CA GLN A 114 -22.50 0.66 -4.48
C GLN A 114 -23.86 1.04 -3.84
N ALA A 115 -24.02 2.28 -3.41
CA ALA A 115 -25.27 2.79 -2.86
C ALA A 115 -26.39 2.76 -3.91
N GLN A 116 -26.08 3.17 -5.13
CA GLN A 116 -27.02 3.13 -6.26
C GLN A 116 -27.42 1.68 -6.62
N ASP A 117 -26.42 0.77 -6.74
CA ASP A 117 -26.65 -0.64 -7.08
C ASP A 117 -27.48 -1.38 -6.00
N ALA A 118 -27.24 -1.04 -4.73
CA ALA A 118 -27.95 -1.64 -3.60
C ALA A 118 -29.25 -0.92 -3.20
N ASN A 119 -29.57 0.21 -3.84
CA ASN A 119 -30.72 1.08 -3.51
C ASN A 119 -30.74 1.49 -2.02
N VAL A 120 -29.58 1.93 -1.51
CA VAL A 120 -29.38 2.44 -0.14
C VAL A 120 -28.68 3.80 -0.18
N SER A 121 -28.51 4.46 0.97
CA SER A 121 -27.76 5.73 1.04
C SER A 121 -26.24 5.51 1.01
N ILE A 122 -25.49 6.54 0.62
CA ILE A 122 -24.02 6.54 0.66
C ILE A 122 -23.54 6.39 2.12
N GLU A 123 -24.24 7.02 3.06
CA GLU A 123 -23.98 6.96 4.49
C GLU A 123 -24.12 5.52 5.01
N GLU A 124 -25.07 4.76 4.51
CA GLU A 124 -25.23 3.36 4.89
C GLU A 124 -24.06 2.50 4.38
N ILE A 125 -23.61 2.71 3.14
CA ILE A 125 -22.39 2.04 2.63
C ILE A 125 -21.18 2.43 3.46
N ALA A 126 -21.00 3.72 3.75
CA ALA A 126 -19.90 4.21 4.58
C ALA A 126 -19.94 3.60 5.98
N ALA A 127 -21.11 3.53 6.61
CA ALA A 127 -21.29 2.92 7.93
C ALA A 127 -20.93 1.42 7.92
N ARG A 128 -21.35 0.66 6.92
CA ARG A 128 -20.97 -0.76 6.75
C ARG A 128 -19.46 -0.95 6.63
N GLN A 129 -18.78 -0.07 5.90
CA GLN A 129 -17.30 -0.10 5.76
C GLN A 129 -16.62 0.27 7.08
N THR A 130 -17.14 1.27 7.77
CA THR A 130 -16.59 1.76 9.05
C THR A 130 -16.78 0.74 10.18
N ALA A 131 -17.88 -0.02 10.19
CA ALA A 131 -18.16 -1.04 11.18
C ALA A 131 -17.08 -2.14 11.25
N ASN A 132 -16.32 -2.33 10.17
CA ASN A 132 -15.21 -3.28 10.12
C ASN A 132 -13.86 -2.66 10.55
N ILE A 133 -13.84 -1.41 10.99
CA ILE A 133 -12.63 -0.72 11.43
C ILE A 133 -12.75 -0.47 12.94
N PRO A 134 -11.96 -1.15 13.80
CA PRO A 134 -12.05 -1.01 15.26
C PRO A 134 -11.94 0.42 15.77
N LEU A 135 -11.16 1.28 15.13
CA LEU A 135 -11.07 2.71 15.48
C LEU A 135 -12.30 3.53 15.05
N GLY A 136 -13.33 2.93 14.45
CA GLY A 136 -14.64 3.51 14.19
C GLY A 136 -14.70 4.59 13.11
N ARG A 137 -13.66 4.76 12.31
CA ARG A 137 -13.66 5.71 11.18
C ARG A 137 -12.84 5.19 10.01
N LEU A 138 -13.11 5.72 8.82
CA LEU A 138 -12.25 5.50 7.65
C LEU A 138 -10.87 6.11 7.88
N ILE A 139 -9.86 5.48 7.29
CA ILE A 139 -8.51 6.03 7.24
C ILE A 139 -8.51 7.23 6.30
N THR A 140 -7.82 8.31 6.68
CA THR A 140 -7.65 9.47 5.81
C THR A 140 -6.32 9.40 5.06
N PRO A 141 -6.16 10.14 3.94
CA PRO A 141 -4.87 10.31 3.30
C PRO A 141 -3.79 10.82 4.29
N GLU A 142 -4.18 11.70 5.23
CA GLU A 142 -3.30 12.28 6.25
C GLU A 142 -2.81 11.23 7.25
N ASP A 143 -3.62 10.23 7.61
CA ASP A 143 -3.18 9.11 8.47
C ASP A 143 -2.02 8.35 7.80
N ASN A 144 -2.12 8.08 6.51
CA ASN A 144 -1.05 7.44 5.74
C ASN A 144 0.18 8.35 5.58
N ALA A 145 -0.05 9.66 5.36
CA ALA A 145 1.02 10.64 5.26
C ALA A 145 1.79 10.77 6.58
N ALA A 146 1.11 10.73 7.73
CA ALA A 146 1.75 10.76 9.05
C ALA A 146 2.69 9.57 9.26
N ALA A 147 2.27 8.36 8.86
CA ALA A 147 3.13 7.18 8.89
C ALA A 147 4.35 7.30 7.95
N ALA A 148 4.15 7.87 6.76
CA ALA A 148 5.25 8.14 5.83
C ALA A 148 6.23 9.17 6.39
N LEU A 149 5.73 10.23 7.00
CA LEU A 149 6.55 11.26 7.68
C LEU A 149 7.37 10.67 8.83
N PHE A 150 6.78 9.77 9.64
CA PHE A 150 7.53 9.06 10.66
C PHE A 150 8.72 8.32 10.06
N PHE A 151 8.52 7.52 9.01
CA PHE A 151 9.61 6.79 8.34
C PHE A 151 10.64 7.72 7.68
N CYS A 152 10.26 8.92 7.27
CA CYS A 152 11.17 9.92 6.72
C CYS A 152 11.98 10.64 7.80
N SER A 153 11.52 10.62 9.05
CA SER A 153 12.11 11.38 10.15
C SER A 153 13.37 10.72 10.72
N PRO A 154 14.22 11.46 11.45
CA PRO A 154 15.32 10.90 12.21
C PRO A 154 14.88 9.91 13.30
N LEU A 155 13.64 9.99 13.78
CA LEU A 155 13.09 9.08 14.79
C LEU A 155 13.01 7.63 14.29
N ALA A 156 12.92 7.42 12.98
CA ALA A 156 12.91 6.11 12.35
C ALA A 156 14.29 5.67 11.83
N SER A 157 15.39 6.27 12.28
CA SER A 157 16.74 5.99 11.76
C SER A 157 17.17 4.54 11.87
N MET A 158 16.64 3.80 12.85
CA MET A 158 16.91 2.37 13.05
C MET A 158 15.78 1.47 12.56
N VAL A 159 14.79 2.02 11.83
CA VAL A 159 13.65 1.28 11.30
C VAL A 159 13.83 1.11 9.80
N THR A 160 14.14 -0.13 9.37
CA THR A 160 14.27 -0.47 7.95
C THR A 160 13.77 -1.88 7.67
N GLY A 161 13.30 -2.11 6.47
CA GLY A 161 12.73 -3.40 6.04
C GLY A 161 11.42 -3.74 6.75
N GLN A 162 10.71 -2.75 7.30
CA GLN A 162 9.45 -2.96 7.97
C GLN A 162 8.26 -2.69 7.05
N SER A 163 7.19 -3.43 7.32
CA SER A 163 5.90 -3.23 6.67
C SER A 163 4.85 -3.05 7.74
N ILE A 164 4.24 -1.88 7.82
CA ILE A 164 3.20 -1.57 8.79
C ILE A 164 1.83 -1.38 8.12
N ALA A 165 0.77 -1.72 8.84
CA ALA A 165 -0.59 -1.39 8.44
C ALA A 165 -1.00 -0.03 9.00
N VAL A 166 -1.69 0.76 8.20
CA VAL A 166 -2.44 1.96 8.61
C VAL A 166 -3.89 1.70 8.25
N ASP A 167 -4.57 0.92 9.10
CA ASP A 167 -5.86 0.32 8.78
C ASP A 167 -6.90 0.44 9.91
N GLY A 168 -6.56 1.13 11.00
CA GLY A 168 -7.45 1.29 12.15
C GLY A 168 -7.76 -0.02 12.88
N GLY A 169 -6.93 -1.06 12.71
CA GLY A 169 -7.10 -2.37 13.31
C GLY A 169 -8.03 -3.30 12.51
N SER A 170 -8.35 -2.99 11.28
CA SER A 170 -9.31 -3.76 10.47
C SER A 170 -8.80 -5.15 10.06
N ALA A 171 -7.48 -5.36 9.98
CA ALA A 171 -6.92 -6.66 9.66
C ALA A 171 -6.91 -7.59 10.87
N ALA A 172 -7.52 -8.75 10.73
CA ALA A 172 -7.52 -9.77 11.79
C ALA A 172 -6.18 -10.53 11.92
N ALA A 173 -5.23 -10.30 11.02
CA ALA A 173 -3.96 -11.02 11.01
C ALA A 173 -2.99 -10.45 12.05
N VAL A 174 -2.40 -11.32 12.87
CA VAL A 174 -1.23 -10.99 13.68
C VAL A 174 0.00 -11.10 12.79
N ASN A 175 0.69 -9.98 12.58
CA ASN A 175 1.87 -9.93 11.72
C ASN A 175 3.13 -9.81 12.59
N TYR A 176 3.99 -10.81 12.50
CA TYR A 176 5.31 -10.82 13.13
C TYR A 176 6.40 -10.49 12.11
#